data_9f206559ef6dc86f0d05bf5e3903fbdb
#
_entry.id   9f206559ef6dc86f0d05bf5e3903fbdb
#
_cell.length_a   1.000
_cell.length_b   1.000
_cell.length_c   1.000
_cell.angle_alpha   90.00
_cell.angle_beta   90.00
_cell.angle_gamma   90.00
#
_symmetry.space_group_name_H-M   'P 1'
#
loop_
_entity.id
_entity.type
_entity.pdbx_description
1 polymer ?
#
loop_
_entity_poly.entity_id
_entity_poly.type
_entity_poly.pdbx_seq_one_letter_code
_entity_poly.pdbx_strand_id
1 'polypeptide(L)'
;MATSLPWYKEVSPTQKKALFAAWLGYVFDGFDYMLITYVLLDIQKEFAMSTTETSTLLLAAFVARPLGGAIFGSFADKYGRRLAMIVSIITYSVGTFLCGLSTSYIWLFIFRMIIGMGMAGEYACSSSYAIESWPQHLRTKA
;
A
#
# COMPACT_ATOMS: atom_id res chain seq x y z
N MET A 1 -44.52 -6.18 0.87
CA MET A 1 -43.26 -6.95 1.03
C MET A 1 -42.31 -6.50 -0.04
N ALA A 2 -41.36 -5.62 0.27
CA ALA A 2 -40.34 -5.19 -0.68
C ALA A 2 -39.38 -6.38 -0.86
N THR A 3 -39.35 -6.96 -2.03
CA THR A 3 -38.34 -7.95 -2.43
C THR A 3 -36.99 -7.25 -2.44
N SER A 4 -36.27 -7.33 -1.31
CA SER A 4 -34.91 -6.84 -1.23
C SER A 4 -34.06 -7.63 -2.22
N LEU A 5 -33.64 -6.99 -3.29
CA LEU A 5 -32.68 -7.58 -4.20
C LEU A 5 -31.45 -8.04 -3.41
N PRO A 6 -30.83 -9.14 -3.76
CA PRO A 6 -29.60 -9.57 -3.10
C PRO A 6 -28.57 -8.44 -3.20
N TRP A 7 -27.91 -8.10 -2.08
CA TRP A 7 -26.99 -6.95 -1.92
C TRP A 7 -25.95 -6.80 -3.04
N TYR A 8 -25.48 -7.94 -3.61
CA TYR A 8 -24.51 -7.95 -4.72
C TYR A 8 -25.08 -7.48 -6.05
N LYS A 9 -26.41 -7.40 -6.21
CA LYS A 9 -27.10 -6.86 -7.39
C LYS A 9 -27.36 -5.35 -7.26
N GLU A 10 -27.35 -4.80 -6.05
CA GLU A 10 -27.50 -3.38 -5.79
C GLU A 10 -26.21 -2.60 -6.05
N VAL A 11 -25.05 -3.30 -6.04
CA VAL A 11 -23.72 -2.69 -6.24
C VAL A 11 -23.42 -2.57 -7.72
N SER A 12 -23.10 -1.33 -8.17
CA SER A 12 -22.78 -1.06 -9.56
C SER A 12 -21.46 -1.73 -10.01
N PRO A 13 -21.28 -1.99 -11.33
CA PRO A 13 -20.02 -2.54 -11.84
C PRO A 13 -18.79 -1.71 -11.48
N THR A 14 -18.93 -0.38 -11.43
CA THR A 14 -17.85 0.55 -11.04
C THR A 14 -17.45 0.36 -9.58
N GLN A 15 -18.42 0.20 -8.69
CA GLN A 15 -18.16 -0.04 -7.26
C GLN A 15 -17.48 -1.40 -7.01
N LYS A 16 -17.86 -2.44 -7.75
CA LYS A 16 -17.18 -3.75 -7.71
C LYS A 16 -15.73 -3.66 -8.19
N LYS A 17 -15.47 -2.87 -9.26
CA LYS A 17 -14.11 -2.63 -9.74
C LYS A 17 -13.27 -1.86 -8.71
N ALA A 18 -13.85 -0.87 -8.03
CA ALA A 18 -13.19 -0.13 -6.97
C ALA A 18 -12.78 -1.02 -5.80
N LEU A 19 -13.70 -1.89 -5.33
CA LEU A 19 -13.41 -2.85 -4.28
C LEU A 19 -12.33 -3.86 -4.70
N PHE A 20 -12.42 -4.37 -5.93
CA PHE A 20 -11.42 -5.30 -6.46
C PHE A 20 -10.04 -4.65 -6.60
N ALA A 21 -9.98 -3.39 -7.04
CA ALA A 21 -8.71 -2.64 -7.11
C ALA A 21 -8.11 -2.42 -5.71
N ALA A 22 -8.92 -2.06 -4.72
CA ALA A 22 -8.48 -1.93 -3.34
C ALA A 22 -7.95 -3.28 -2.78
N TRP A 23 -8.69 -4.38 -3.02
CA TRP A 23 -8.25 -5.71 -2.61
C TRP A 23 -6.93 -6.13 -3.27
N LEU A 24 -6.75 -5.86 -4.58
CA LEU A 24 -5.50 -6.10 -5.29
C LEU A 24 -4.32 -5.33 -4.68
N GLY A 25 -4.53 -4.08 -4.28
CA GLY A 25 -3.52 -3.29 -3.60
C GLY A 25 -3.04 -3.98 -2.33
N TYR A 26 -3.95 -4.43 -1.46
CA TYR A 26 -3.60 -5.19 -0.26
C TYR A 26 -2.82 -6.48 -0.55
N VAL A 27 -3.20 -7.19 -1.62
CA VAL A 27 -2.48 -8.40 -2.05
C VAL A 27 -1.05 -8.07 -2.47
N PHE A 28 -0.86 -6.99 -3.25
CA PHE A 28 0.48 -6.56 -3.68
C PHE A 28 1.35 -6.08 -2.52
N ASP A 29 0.77 -5.39 -1.53
CA ASP A 29 1.48 -5.01 -0.30
C ASP A 29 1.99 -6.24 0.46
N GLY A 30 1.11 -7.24 0.65
CA GLY A 30 1.49 -8.51 1.27
C GLY A 30 2.56 -9.25 0.48
N PHE A 31 2.46 -9.20 -0.85
CA PHE A 31 3.45 -9.82 -1.75
C PHE A 31 4.83 -9.13 -1.65
N ASP A 32 4.89 -7.78 -1.67
CA ASP A 32 6.16 -7.07 -1.50
C ASP A 32 6.83 -7.38 -0.15
N TYR A 33 6.03 -7.47 0.92
CA TYR A 33 6.55 -7.85 2.23
C TYR A 33 7.09 -9.27 2.27
N MET A 34 6.43 -10.22 1.60
CA MET A 34 6.92 -11.59 1.47
C MET A 34 8.20 -11.65 0.65
N LEU A 35 8.24 -10.95 -0.48
CA LEU A 35 9.42 -10.93 -1.36
C LEU A 35 10.68 -10.48 -0.63
N ILE A 36 10.60 -9.36 0.11
CA ILE A 36 11.78 -8.90 0.84
C ILE A 36 12.25 -9.91 1.87
N THR A 37 11.32 -10.59 2.54
CA THR A 37 11.67 -11.60 3.55
C THR A 37 12.44 -12.77 2.93
N TYR A 38 12.06 -13.21 1.72
CA TYR A 38 12.77 -14.28 1.01
C TYR A 38 14.17 -13.85 0.52
N VAL A 39 14.30 -12.63 0.01
CA VAL A 39 15.55 -12.13 -0.56
C VAL A 39 16.47 -11.54 0.52
N LEU A 40 15.97 -11.37 1.75
CA LEU A 40 16.69 -10.70 2.83
C LEU A 40 18.04 -11.33 3.17
N LEU A 41 18.12 -12.66 3.16
CA LEU A 41 19.36 -13.38 3.45
C LEU A 41 20.43 -13.18 2.35
N ASP A 42 20.00 -13.05 1.11
CA ASP A 42 20.90 -12.81 -0.01
C ASP A 42 21.39 -11.36 0.01
N ILE A 43 20.50 -10.40 0.29
CA ILE A 43 20.85 -8.99 0.50
C ILE A 43 21.82 -8.86 1.67
N GLN A 44 21.60 -9.57 2.77
CA GLN A 44 22.49 -9.57 3.94
C GLN A 44 23.92 -10.02 3.57
N LYS A 45 24.02 -11.07 2.75
CA LYS A 45 25.34 -11.59 2.31
C LYS A 45 26.03 -10.64 1.33
N GLU A 46 25.27 -10.11 0.37
CA GLU A 46 25.82 -9.23 -0.68
C GLU A 46 26.37 -7.93 -0.11
N PHE A 47 25.67 -7.32 0.83
CA PHE A 47 26.07 -6.07 1.49
C PHE A 47 26.87 -6.29 2.77
N ALA A 48 27.22 -7.55 3.11
CA ALA A 48 27.94 -7.91 4.35
C ALA A 48 27.31 -7.29 5.61
N MET A 49 25.98 -7.25 5.69
CA MET A 49 25.24 -6.60 6.76
C MET A 49 25.19 -7.44 8.04
N SER A 50 25.23 -6.76 9.18
CA SER A 50 24.95 -7.38 10.47
C SER A 50 23.47 -7.72 10.61
N THR A 51 23.13 -8.64 11.53
CA THR A 51 21.73 -8.98 11.84
C THR A 51 20.92 -7.74 12.27
N THR A 52 21.56 -6.81 12.96
CA THR A 52 20.92 -5.54 13.38
C THR A 52 20.55 -4.67 12.19
N GLU A 53 21.46 -4.49 11.23
CA GLU A 53 21.20 -3.72 10.01
C GLU A 53 20.11 -4.36 9.17
N THR A 54 20.10 -5.67 9.06
CA THR A 54 19.06 -6.44 8.36
C THR A 54 17.68 -6.24 9.01
N SER A 55 17.61 -6.30 10.33
CA SER A 55 16.38 -6.05 11.08
C SER A 55 15.90 -4.61 10.94
N THR A 56 16.82 -3.64 10.97
CA THR A 56 16.51 -2.23 10.79
C THR A 56 15.96 -1.94 9.39
N LEU A 57 16.48 -2.64 8.37
CA LEU A 57 15.96 -2.54 7.00
C LEU A 57 14.51 -2.99 6.89
N LEU A 58 14.13 -4.08 7.56
CA LEU A 58 12.73 -4.52 7.62
C LEU A 58 11.84 -3.51 8.34
N LEU A 59 12.33 -2.96 9.45
CA LEU A 59 11.58 -1.98 10.25
C LEU A 59 11.42 -0.64 9.54
N ALA A 60 12.34 -0.25 8.64
CA ALA A 60 12.33 1.05 7.97
C ALA A 60 10.99 1.34 7.27
N ALA A 61 10.45 0.37 6.55
CA ALA A 61 9.16 0.52 5.88
C ALA A 61 8.01 0.73 6.87
N PHE A 62 8.01 0.04 8.02
CA PHE A 62 6.97 0.18 9.04
C PHE A 62 7.05 1.51 9.78
N VAL A 63 8.24 1.96 10.12
CA VAL A 63 8.47 3.25 10.81
C VAL A 63 8.06 4.43 9.93
N ALA A 64 8.19 4.32 8.62
CA ALA A 64 7.79 5.35 7.68
C ALA A 64 6.26 5.41 7.41
N ARG A 65 5.50 4.36 7.73
CA ARG A 65 4.04 4.29 7.47
C ARG A 65 3.22 5.42 8.10
N PRO A 66 3.40 5.80 9.38
CA PRO A 66 2.64 6.92 9.96
C PRO A 66 2.82 8.23 9.21
N LEU A 67 4.05 8.51 8.74
CA LEU A 67 4.35 9.70 7.94
C LEU A 67 3.64 9.63 6.59
N GLY A 68 3.70 8.47 5.92
CA GLY A 68 3.02 8.23 4.66
C GLY A 68 1.51 8.40 4.77
N GLY A 69 0.90 7.83 5.81
CA GLY A 69 -0.54 7.98 6.08
C GLY A 69 -0.97 9.45 6.27
N ALA A 70 -0.18 10.23 7.01
CA ALA A 70 -0.45 11.65 7.21
C ALA A 70 -0.30 12.45 5.91
N ILE A 71 0.76 12.23 5.15
CA ILE A 71 1.04 12.94 3.89
C ILE A 71 -0.03 12.60 2.84
N PHE A 72 -0.25 11.33 2.55
CA PHE A 72 -1.19 10.89 1.53
C PHE A 72 -2.66 11.07 1.96
N GLY A 73 -2.95 10.99 3.26
CA GLY A 73 -4.27 11.33 3.80
C GLY A 73 -4.62 12.80 3.53
N SER A 74 -3.74 13.73 3.90
CA SER A 74 -3.91 15.15 3.62
C SER A 74 -3.97 15.46 2.12
N PHE A 75 -3.17 14.75 1.33
CA PHE A 75 -3.19 14.86 -0.13
C PHE A 75 -4.52 14.37 -0.72
N ALA A 76 -5.06 13.26 -0.19
CA ALA A 76 -6.34 12.71 -0.61
C ALA A 76 -7.52 13.63 -0.29
N ASP A 77 -7.49 14.31 0.84
CA ASP A 77 -8.52 15.28 1.22
C ASP A 77 -8.51 16.52 0.32
N LYS A 78 -7.34 16.94 -0.18
CA LYS A 78 -7.18 18.12 -1.03
C LYS A 78 -7.42 17.83 -2.52
N TYR A 79 -6.92 16.72 -3.02
CA TYR A 79 -6.90 16.40 -4.47
C TYR A 79 -7.80 15.22 -4.85
N GLY A 80 -8.42 14.59 -3.87
CA GLY A 80 -9.33 13.46 -4.05
C GLY A 80 -8.66 12.09 -3.90
N ARG A 81 -9.44 11.13 -3.39
CA ARG A 81 -8.99 9.77 -3.04
C ARG A 81 -8.36 9.02 -4.20
N ARG A 82 -8.96 9.13 -5.40
CA ARG A 82 -8.47 8.42 -6.59
C ARG A 82 -7.06 8.84 -6.99
N LEU A 83 -6.79 10.15 -7.01
CA LEU A 83 -5.47 10.68 -7.40
C LEU A 83 -4.43 10.30 -6.36
N ALA A 84 -4.76 10.42 -5.09
CA ALA A 84 -3.86 10.05 -3.99
C ALA A 84 -3.48 8.56 -4.04
N MET A 85 -4.44 7.67 -4.33
CA MET A 85 -4.18 6.24 -4.51
C MET A 85 -3.22 5.98 -5.68
N ILE A 86 -3.43 6.63 -6.83
CA ILE A 86 -2.53 6.47 -7.99
C ILE A 86 -1.11 6.93 -7.66
N VAL A 87 -0.97 8.10 -7.02
CA VAL A 87 0.34 8.65 -6.65
C VAL A 87 1.04 7.76 -5.62
N SER A 88 0.32 7.22 -4.62
CA SER A 88 0.90 6.31 -3.64
C SER A 88 1.39 5.01 -4.28
N ILE A 89 0.61 4.41 -5.20
CA ILE A 89 1.01 3.21 -5.94
C ILE A 89 2.28 3.48 -6.77
N ILE A 90 2.33 4.60 -7.49
CA ILE A 90 3.54 4.98 -8.25
C ILE A 90 4.73 5.15 -7.31
N THR A 91 4.53 5.80 -6.16
CA THR A 91 5.61 6.06 -5.20
C THR A 91 6.24 4.76 -4.70
N TYR A 92 5.44 3.79 -4.23
CA TYR A 92 6.02 2.54 -3.74
C TYR A 92 6.55 1.66 -4.88
N SER A 93 5.94 1.66 -6.07
CA SER A 93 6.42 0.89 -7.22
C SER A 93 7.79 1.40 -7.69
N VAL A 94 7.97 2.72 -7.79
CA VAL A 94 9.27 3.34 -8.10
C VAL A 94 10.28 3.04 -6.99
N GLY A 95 9.87 3.13 -5.72
CA GLY A 95 10.71 2.78 -4.58
C GLY A 95 11.21 1.33 -4.64
N THR A 96 10.32 0.37 -4.94
CA THR A 96 10.67 -1.05 -5.09
C THR A 96 11.65 -1.27 -6.26
N PHE A 97 11.41 -0.61 -7.40
CA PHE A 97 12.33 -0.67 -8.54
C PHE A 97 13.72 -0.13 -8.18
N LEU A 98 13.79 1.00 -7.49
CA LEU A 98 15.05 1.61 -7.06
C LEU A 98 15.78 0.76 -6.00
N CYS A 99 15.06 0.00 -5.16
CA CYS A 99 15.69 -0.99 -4.28
C CYS A 99 16.50 -2.03 -5.05
N GLY A 100 15.97 -2.50 -6.19
CA GLY A 100 16.67 -3.46 -7.06
C GLY A 100 17.94 -2.88 -7.73
N LEU A 101 18.06 -1.56 -7.81
CA LEU A 101 19.23 -0.86 -8.36
C LEU A 101 20.17 -0.34 -7.26
N SER A 102 19.85 -0.55 -5.99
CA SER A 102 20.64 -0.03 -4.89
C SER A 102 22.01 -0.71 -4.81
N THR A 103 23.06 0.09 -4.65
CA THR A 103 24.45 -0.36 -4.53
C THR A 103 25.00 -0.23 -3.11
N SER A 104 24.20 0.27 -2.16
CA SER A 104 24.63 0.56 -0.80
C SER A 104 23.44 0.39 0.16
N TYR A 105 23.74 -0.03 1.40
CA TYR A 105 22.77 -0.16 2.48
C TYR A 105 21.97 1.14 2.73
N ILE A 106 22.63 2.31 2.66
CA ILE A 106 21.98 3.61 2.92
C ILE A 106 20.86 3.87 1.89
N TRP A 107 21.15 3.64 0.60
CA TRP A 107 20.15 3.79 -0.46
C TRP A 107 19.01 2.80 -0.31
N LEU A 108 19.33 1.56 0.00
CA LEU A 108 18.34 0.53 0.24
C LEU A 108 17.39 0.90 1.40
N PHE A 109 17.96 1.44 2.50
CA PHE A 109 17.19 1.91 3.65
C PHE A 109 16.27 3.08 3.30
N ILE A 110 16.77 4.09 2.57
CA ILE A 110 15.99 5.25 2.13
C ILE A 110 14.82 4.80 1.23
N PHE A 111 15.09 3.94 0.26
CA PHE A 111 14.05 3.44 -0.63
C PHE A 111 13.00 2.60 0.11
N ARG A 112 13.39 1.83 1.11
CA ARG A 112 12.47 1.12 1.99
C ARG A 112 11.55 2.06 2.78
N MET A 113 12.06 3.19 3.25
CA MET A 113 11.21 4.21 3.87
C MET A 113 10.20 4.80 2.87
N ILE A 114 10.62 5.10 1.65
CA ILE A 114 9.73 5.61 0.59
C ILE A 114 8.64 4.60 0.25
N ILE A 115 8.97 3.31 0.15
CA ILE A 115 8.01 2.22 -0.06
C ILE A 115 6.99 2.21 1.07
N GLY A 116 7.44 2.23 2.33
CA GLY A 116 6.56 2.23 3.50
C GLY A 116 5.60 3.42 3.53
N MET A 117 6.05 4.60 3.14
CA MET A 117 5.19 5.78 3.00
C MET A 117 4.14 5.60 1.90
N GLY A 118 4.53 5.10 0.73
CA GLY A 118 3.61 4.83 -0.39
C GLY A 118 2.54 3.81 -0.03
N MET A 119 2.93 2.68 0.58
CA MET A 119 1.99 1.65 1.03
C MET A 119 0.96 2.19 2.01
N ALA A 120 1.37 2.99 3.01
CA ALA A 120 0.46 3.58 3.97
C ALA A 120 -0.54 4.55 3.29
N GLY A 121 -0.10 5.28 2.28
CA GLY A 121 -0.96 6.14 1.47
C GLY A 121 -2.02 5.35 0.72
N GLU A 122 -1.65 4.22 0.14
CA GLU A 122 -2.60 3.33 -0.52
C GLU A 122 -3.65 2.79 0.47
N TYR A 123 -3.24 2.29 1.64
CA TYR A 123 -4.15 1.81 2.68
C TYR A 123 -5.20 2.86 3.07
N ALA A 124 -4.75 4.09 3.35
CA ALA A 124 -5.62 5.18 3.76
C ALA A 124 -6.62 5.56 2.65
N CYS A 125 -6.16 5.60 1.40
CA CYS A 125 -6.97 6.04 0.27
C CYS A 125 -7.88 4.94 -0.27
N SER A 126 -7.41 3.69 -0.40
CA SER A 126 -8.16 2.60 -1.00
C SER A 126 -9.33 2.16 -0.12
N SER A 127 -9.13 2.02 1.19
CA SER A 127 -10.21 1.69 2.14
C SER A 127 -11.29 2.75 2.18
N SER A 128 -10.89 4.03 2.29
CA SER A 128 -11.86 5.14 2.26
C SER A 128 -12.59 5.21 0.94
N TYR A 129 -11.91 5.06 -0.19
CA TYR A 129 -12.53 5.08 -1.52
C TYR A 129 -13.53 3.94 -1.71
N ALA A 130 -13.19 2.73 -1.28
CA ALA A 130 -14.09 1.59 -1.34
C ALA A 130 -15.37 1.85 -0.53
N ILE A 131 -15.24 2.29 0.74
CA ILE A 131 -16.36 2.55 1.64
C ILE A 131 -17.22 3.74 1.15
N GLU A 132 -16.59 4.83 0.72
CA GLU A 132 -17.29 6.03 0.24
C GLU A 132 -18.05 5.78 -1.08
N SER A 133 -17.57 4.89 -1.93
CA SER A 133 -18.21 4.54 -3.19
C SER A 133 -19.46 3.67 -3.03
N TRP A 134 -19.63 3.03 -1.87
CA TRP A 134 -20.76 2.13 -1.61
C TRP A 134 -21.97 2.85 -1.00
N PRO A 135 -23.22 2.37 -1.28
CA PRO A 135 -24.45 2.88 -0.65
C PRO A 135 -24.35 2.79 0.88
N GLN A 136 -24.88 3.78 1.60
CA GLN A 136 -24.74 3.86 3.06
C GLN A 136 -25.16 2.58 3.81
N HIS A 137 -26.25 1.93 3.37
CA HIS A 137 -26.78 0.71 4.00
C HIS A 137 -25.94 -0.55 3.70
N LEU A 138 -25.00 -0.49 2.75
CA LEU A 138 -24.12 -1.61 2.39
C LEU A 138 -22.66 -1.40 2.80
N ARG A 139 -22.30 -0.25 3.37
CA ARG A 139 -20.91 0.08 3.76
C ARG A 139 -20.28 -0.91 4.74
N THR A 140 -21.10 -1.55 5.59
CA THR A 140 -20.64 -2.58 6.53
C THR A 140 -20.29 -3.91 5.86
N LYS A 141 -20.59 -4.07 4.55
CA LYS A 141 -20.30 -5.28 3.76
C LYS A 141 -19.16 -5.07 2.75
N ALA A 142 -18.68 -3.83 2.61
CA ALA A 142 -17.50 -3.48 1.80
C ALA A 142 -16.23 -3.65 2.61
#